data_73ee7cc803241cc7a16c4ac6e583aec6
#
_entry.id   73ee7cc803241cc7a16c4ac6e583aec6
#
_cell.length_a   1.000
_cell.length_b   1.000
_cell.length_c   1.000
_cell.angle_alpha   90.00
_cell.angle_beta   90.00
_cell.angle_gamma   90.00
#
_symmetry.space_group_name_H-M   'P 1'
#
loop_
_entity.id
_entity.type
_entity.pdbx_description
1 polymer ?
#
loop_
_entity_poly.entity_id
_entity_poly.type
_entity_poly.pdbx_seq_one_letter_code
_entity_poly.pdbx_strand_id
1 'polypeptide(L)'
;HSAQENFGDPNHIRLKFVPFARWTEGDLLTNALAGGTAPDICLTYNGTLVQQCIDDEGIWQLDDLLDTYGENLKAFLGDELLPYGQSDHDGDGEPEQWYIPARRISRANVRNFIRQDWLDALRMEKPTTVDALTEYLRAAKEAGLGGENTVPFAFSIFEYGEGESEDEGIIFNS
;
A
#
# COMPACT_ATOMS: atom_id res chain seq x y z
N HIS A 1 2.13 -3.54 -23.66
CA HIS A 1 2.98 -3.12 -24.79
C HIS A 1 4.29 -2.50 -24.30
N SER A 2 4.27 -1.49 -23.43
CA SER A 2 5.47 -0.73 -23.03
C SER A 2 6.58 -1.58 -22.37
N ALA A 3 6.25 -2.55 -21.52
CA ALA A 3 7.28 -3.38 -20.87
C ALA A 3 7.93 -4.36 -21.86
N GLN A 4 7.17 -4.94 -22.77
CA GLN A 4 7.73 -5.79 -23.82
C GLN A 4 8.65 -4.99 -24.75
N GLU A 5 8.22 -3.82 -25.19
CA GLU A 5 8.97 -2.97 -26.14
C GLU A 5 10.23 -2.35 -25.51
N ASN A 6 10.15 -1.93 -24.25
CA ASN A 6 11.25 -1.22 -23.59
C ASN A 6 12.24 -2.13 -22.85
N PHE A 7 11.82 -3.33 -22.47
CA PHE A 7 12.64 -4.29 -21.76
C PHE A 7 12.74 -5.64 -22.46
N GLY A 8 11.61 -6.26 -22.81
CA GLY A 8 11.62 -7.61 -23.37
C GLY A 8 12.35 -7.70 -24.70
N ASP A 9 11.98 -6.88 -25.67
CA ASP A 9 12.53 -6.94 -27.02
C ASP A 9 14.04 -6.61 -27.06
N PRO A 10 14.53 -5.54 -26.38
CA PRO A 10 15.97 -5.26 -26.37
C PRO A 10 16.81 -6.33 -25.70
N ASN A 11 16.24 -7.09 -24.76
CA ASN A 11 16.94 -8.15 -24.05
C ASN A 11 16.61 -9.56 -24.56
N HIS A 12 15.89 -9.68 -25.67
CA HIS A 12 15.46 -10.95 -26.27
C HIS A 12 14.64 -11.81 -25.30
N ILE A 13 13.85 -11.16 -24.41
CA ILE A 13 12.99 -11.79 -23.42
C ILE A 13 11.53 -11.61 -23.84
N ARG A 14 10.76 -12.70 -23.90
CA ARG A 14 9.33 -12.64 -24.11
C ARG A 14 8.60 -12.61 -22.77
N LEU A 15 7.96 -11.48 -22.48
CA LEU A 15 7.15 -11.30 -21.28
C LEU A 15 5.76 -11.92 -21.47
N LYS A 16 5.34 -12.74 -20.51
CA LYS A 16 3.98 -13.28 -20.41
C LYS A 16 3.32 -12.71 -19.15
N PHE A 17 2.31 -11.89 -19.33
CA PHE A 17 1.54 -11.33 -18.22
C PHE A 17 0.42 -12.27 -17.81
N VAL A 18 0.33 -12.57 -16.51
CA VAL A 18 -0.75 -13.36 -15.90
C VAL A 18 -1.55 -12.40 -15.01
N PRO A 19 -2.73 -11.93 -15.43
CA PRO A 19 -3.50 -10.96 -14.67
C PRO A 19 -4.24 -11.66 -13.52
N PHE A 20 -4.10 -11.12 -12.31
CA PHE A 20 -4.92 -11.45 -11.15
C PHE A 20 -5.76 -10.25 -10.75
N ALA A 21 -7.01 -10.47 -10.35
CA ALA A 21 -7.79 -9.43 -9.71
C ALA A 21 -7.26 -9.19 -8.30
N ARG A 22 -7.15 -7.92 -7.89
CA ARG A 22 -6.51 -7.53 -6.63
C ARG A 22 -7.10 -8.23 -5.39
N TRP A 23 -8.42 -8.39 -5.36
CA TRP A 23 -9.15 -9.01 -4.24
C TRP A 23 -9.14 -10.54 -4.23
N THR A 24 -8.65 -11.18 -5.28
CA THR A 24 -8.51 -12.64 -5.37
C THR A 24 -7.05 -13.05 -5.56
N GLU A 25 -6.11 -12.10 -5.52
CA GLU A 25 -4.69 -12.38 -5.80
C GLU A 25 -4.10 -13.37 -4.82
N GLY A 26 -4.45 -13.28 -3.53
CA GLY A 26 -3.93 -14.16 -2.49
C GLY A 26 -4.25 -15.62 -2.77
N ASP A 27 -5.52 -15.95 -3.00
CA ASP A 27 -5.97 -17.31 -3.26
C ASP A 27 -5.39 -17.84 -4.58
N LEU A 28 -5.41 -17.03 -5.63
CA LEU A 28 -4.91 -17.41 -6.94
C LEU A 28 -3.40 -17.64 -6.92
N LEU A 29 -2.65 -16.81 -6.22
CA LEU A 29 -1.20 -16.95 -6.09
C LEU A 29 -0.84 -18.16 -5.23
N THR A 30 -1.53 -18.38 -4.11
CA THR A 30 -1.36 -19.57 -3.26
C THR A 30 -1.60 -20.84 -4.05
N ASN A 31 -2.70 -20.91 -4.82
CA ASN A 31 -3.01 -22.07 -5.66
C ASN A 31 -1.98 -22.27 -6.78
N ALA A 32 -1.48 -21.18 -7.37
CA ALA A 32 -0.47 -21.25 -8.43
C ALA A 32 0.88 -21.74 -7.90
N LEU A 33 1.28 -21.28 -6.70
CA LEU A 33 2.48 -21.76 -6.01
C LEU A 33 2.36 -23.25 -5.68
N ALA A 34 1.27 -23.66 -5.04
CA ALA A 34 1.02 -25.06 -4.70
C ALA A 34 0.97 -25.97 -5.93
N GLY A 35 0.47 -25.46 -7.05
CA GLY A 35 0.38 -26.17 -8.34
C GLY A 35 1.64 -26.13 -9.20
N GLY A 36 2.71 -25.42 -8.77
CA GLY A 36 3.94 -25.24 -9.55
C GLY A 36 3.72 -24.45 -10.85
N THR A 37 2.72 -23.58 -10.88
CA THR A 37 2.35 -22.74 -12.05
C THR A 37 2.46 -21.25 -11.78
N ALA A 38 3.08 -20.87 -10.65
CA ALA A 38 3.31 -19.47 -10.31
C ALA A 38 4.19 -18.79 -11.37
N PRO A 39 3.95 -17.50 -11.65
CA PRO A 39 4.84 -16.75 -12.52
C PRO A 39 6.20 -16.53 -11.87
N ASP A 40 7.24 -16.28 -12.68
CA ASP A 40 8.60 -16.02 -12.21
C ASP A 40 8.70 -14.78 -11.31
N ILE A 41 7.83 -13.79 -11.52
CA ILE A 41 7.74 -12.56 -10.72
C ILE A 41 6.28 -12.29 -10.39
N CYS A 42 5.98 -12.13 -9.11
CA CYS A 42 4.65 -11.82 -8.60
C CYS A 42 4.63 -10.44 -7.95
N LEU A 43 3.56 -9.69 -8.17
CA LEU A 43 3.26 -8.48 -7.42
C LEU A 43 2.08 -8.77 -6.47
N THR A 44 2.27 -8.55 -5.19
CA THR A 44 1.19 -8.69 -4.19
C THR A 44 1.23 -7.54 -3.18
N TYR A 45 0.09 -7.26 -2.57
CA TYR A 45 -0.05 -6.35 -1.43
C TYR A 45 -0.28 -7.11 -0.11
N ASN A 46 -0.32 -8.43 -0.17
CA ASN A 46 -0.58 -9.30 0.97
C ASN A 46 0.74 -9.72 1.65
N GLY A 47 1.14 -8.97 2.69
CA GLY A 47 2.35 -9.26 3.45
C GLY A 47 2.32 -10.61 4.16
N THR A 48 1.15 -11.09 4.61
CA THR A 48 1.01 -12.41 5.22
C THR A 48 1.32 -13.53 4.23
N LEU A 49 0.84 -13.39 2.98
CA LEU A 49 1.17 -14.35 1.93
C LEU A 49 2.66 -14.36 1.61
N VAL A 50 3.30 -13.18 1.57
CA VAL A 50 4.75 -13.11 1.36
C VAL A 50 5.50 -13.82 2.46
N GLN A 51 5.13 -13.59 3.74
CA GLN A 51 5.76 -14.29 4.86
C GLN A 51 5.57 -15.81 4.77
N GLN A 52 4.37 -16.27 4.43
CA GLN A 52 4.13 -17.70 4.21
C GLN A 52 5.01 -18.27 3.08
N CYS A 53 5.20 -17.51 1.98
CA CYS A 53 6.10 -17.94 0.91
C CYS A 53 7.55 -18.03 1.35
N ILE A 54 7.99 -17.18 2.28
CA ILE A 54 9.33 -17.26 2.90
C ILE A 54 9.43 -18.52 3.75
N ASP A 55 8.46 -18.72 4.65
CA ASP A 55 8.43 -19.84 5.59
C ASP A 55 8.37 -21.20 4.88
N ASP A 56 7.70 -21.26 3.74
CA ASP A 56 7.56 -22.45 2.89
C ASP A 56 8.71 -22.61 1.86
N GLU A 57 9.74 -21.75 1.90
CA GLU A 57 10.83 -21.69 0.93
C GLU A 57 10.32 -21.60 -0.54
N GLY A 58 9.16 -20.98 -0.74
CA GLY A 58 8.49 -20.85 -2.03
C GLY A 58 9.00 -19.70 -2.90
N ILE A 59 9.85 -18.83 -2.35
CA ILE A 59 10.52 -17.72 -3.05
C ILE A 59 12.00 -17.72 -2.76
N TRP A 60 12.76 -17.09 -3.63
CA TRP A 60 14.21 -17.06 -3.52
C TRP A 60 14.68 -15.95 -2.58
N GLN A 61 15.71 -16.25 -1.80
CA GLN A 61 16.56 -15.24 -1.17
C GLN A 61 17.30 -14.46 -2.25
N LEU A 62 17.33 -13.14 -2.13
CA LEU A 62 17.76 -12.25 -3.22
C LEU A 62 19.14 -11.62 -3.01
N ASP A 63 19.81 -11.85 -1.88
CA ASP A 63 21.05 -11.16 -1.52
C ASP A 63 22.12 -11.31 -2.58
N ASP A 64 22.49 -12.54 -2.96
CA ASP A 64 23.49 -12.82 -3.97
C ASP A 64 23.13 -12.23 -5.35
N LEU A 65 21.86 -12.26 -5.71
CA LEU A 65 21.36 -11.69 -6.95
C LEU A 65 21.44 -10.16 -6.95
N LEU A 66 21.10 -9.55 -5.84
CA LEU A 66 21.19 -8.10 -5.67
C LEU A 66 22.63 -7.62 -5.59
N ASP A 67 23.53 -8.41 -5.03
CA ASP A 67 24.95 -8.08 -4.99
C ASP A 67 25.60 -8.18 -6.39
N THR A 68 25.18 -9.16 -7.16
CA THR A 68 25.74 -9.37 -8.51
C THR A 68 25.13 -8.46 -9.57
N TYR A 69 23.80 -8.24 -9.52
CA TYR A 69 23.04 -7.59 -10.59
C TYR A 69 22.23 -6.40 -10.15
N GLY A 70 22.12 -6.14 -8.85
CA GLY A 70 21.17 -5.23 -8.25
C GLY A 70 21.60 -3.77 -8.15
N GLU A 71 22.77 -3.35 -8.68
CA GLU A 71 23.31 -2.00 -8.51
C GLU A 71 22.29 -0.89 -8.81
N ASN A 72 21.64 -0.96 -9.97
CA ASN A 72 20.64 0.02 -10.38
C ASN A 72 19.39 -0.01 -9.49
N LEU A 73 18.98 -1.20 -9.04
CA LEU A 73 17.82 -1.38 -8.18
C LEU A 73 18.10 -0.86 -6.77
N LYS A 74 19.27 -1.17 -6.21
CA LYS A 74 19.72 -0.62 -4.92
C LYS A 74 19.79 0.90 -4.97
N ALA A 75 20.35 1.47 -6.03
CA ALA A 75 20.41 2.93 -6.22
C ALA A 75 19.00 3.57 -6.36
N PHE A 76 18.06 2.87 -6.98
CA PHE A 76 16.68 3.35 -7.16
C PHE A 76 15.87 3.30 -5.86
N LEU A 77 15.98 2.25 -5.08
CA LEU A 77 15.26 2.08 -3.81
C LEU A 77 15.93 2.84 -2.68
N GLY A 78 17.26 2.83 -2.64
CA GLY A 78 18.07 3.43 -1.57
C GLY A 78 17.99 2.63 -0.27
N ASP A 79 18.81 3.04 0.68
CA ASP A 79 18.92 2.39 2.00
C ASP A 79 17.66 2.55 2.87
N GLU A 80 16.77 3.44 2.49
CA GLU A 80 15.51 3.69 3.22
C GLU A 80 14.44 2.64 2.89
N LEU A 81 14.35 2.21 1.63
CA LEU A 81 13.27 1.32 1.18
C LEU A 81 13.68 -0.14 1.12
N LEU A 82 14.93 -0.42 0.75
CA LEU A 82 15.39 -1.79 0.57
C LEU A 82 15.16 -2.68 1.81
N PRO A 83 15.39 -2.20 3.05
CA PRO A 83 15.19 -3.01 4.25
C PRO A 83 13.75 -3.48 4.48
N TYR A 84 12.75 -2.84 3.87
CA TYR A 84 11.36 -3.32 3.96
C TYR A 84 11.13 -4.68 3.32
N GLY A 85 12.04 -5.13 2.46
CA GLY A 85 12.00 -6.45 1.83
C GLY A 85 12.76 -7.53 2.59
N GLN A 86 13.25 -7.22 3.80
CA GLN A 86 14.08 -8.11 4.59
C GLN A 86 13.28 -8.84 5.68
N SER A 87 13.70 -10.08 5.98
CA SER A 87 13.19 -10.87 7.09
C SER A 87 14.31 -11.77 7.60
N ASP A 88 14.48 -11.85 8.91
CA ASP A 88 15.36 -12.80 9.57
C ASP A 88 14.61 -14.14 9.69
N HIS A 89 14.75 -14.98 8.66
CA HIS A 89 14.00 -16.23 8.56
C HIS A 89 14.62 -17.35 9.38
N ASP A 90 15.93 -17.42 9.47
CA ASP A 90 16.63 -18.48 10.20
C ASP A 90 16.91 -18.13 11.67
N GLY A 91 16.65 -16.88 12.07
CA GLY A 91 16.75 -16.40 13.44
C GLY A 91 18.18 -16.16 13.92
N ASP A 92 19.11 -15.95 13.01
CA ASP A 92 20.52 -15.70 13.34
C ASP A 92 20.81 -14.22 13.67
N GLY A 93 19.83 -13.33 13.45
CA GLY A 93 19.90 -11.89 13.72
C GLY A 93 20.38 -11.05 12.53
N GLU A 94 20.66 -11.67 11.39
CA GLU A 94 21.07 -11.00 10.14
C GLU A 94 19.93 -11.16 9.12
N PRO A 95 19.10 -10.12 8.87
CA PRO A 95 17.94 -10.25 7.99
C PRO A 95 18.35 -10.36 6.52
N GLU A 96 17.79 -11.34 5.82
CA GLU A 96 17.98 -11.59 4.40
C GLU A 96 16.94 -10.85 3.54
N GLN A 97 17.32 -10.50 2.33
CA GLN A 97 16.41 -9.89 1.37
C GLN A 97 15.58 -10.95 0.64
N TRP A 98 14.27 -10.90 0.81
CA TRP A 98 13.33 -11.87 0.23
C TRP A 98 12.47 -11.30 -0.89
N TYR A 99 12.18 -10.01 -0.87
CA TYR A 99 11.41 -9.37 -1.91
C TYR A 99 11.84 -7.93 -2.15
N ILE A 100 11.43 -7.41 -3.28
CA ILE A 100 11.73 -6.04 -3.69
C ILE A 100 10.55 -5.15 -3.31
N PRO A 101 10.72 -4.23 -2.36
CA PRO A 101 9.64 -3.31 -1.98
C PRO A 101 9.30 -2.36 -3.12
N ALA A 102 8.01 -2.07 -3.29
CA ALA A 102 7.56 -1.12 -4.29
C ALA A 102 7.85 0.33 -3.84
N ARG A 103 8.52 1.10 -4.70
CA ARG A 103 8.69 2.54 -4.48
C ARG A 103 7.44 3.28 -4.94
N ARG A 104 6.73 3.89 -4.01
CA ARG A 104 5.58 4.72 -4.33
C ARG A 104 6.01 6.17 -4.55
N ILE A 105 5.74 6.71 -5.74
CA ILE A 105 6.10 8.08 -6.10
C ILE A 105 5.18 9.10 -5.42
N SER A 106 3.91 8.75 -5.19
CA SER A 106 2.94 9.62 -4.53
C SER A 106 2.84 9.31 -3.04
N ARG A 107 3.10 10.31 -2.21
CA ARG A 107 2.83 10.25 -0.77
C ARG A 107 1.37 10.57 -0.50
N ALA A 108 0.83 9.93 0.51
CA ALA A 108 -0.47 10.19 1.12
C ALA A 108 -1.65 10.15 0.13
N ASN A 109 -2.36 9.06 0.14
CA ASN A 109 -3.58 8.87 -0.65
C ASN A 109 -4.83 9.38 0.06
N VAL A 110 -4.75 9.55 1.38
CA VAL A 110 -5.85 10.04 2.20
C VAL A 110 -5.72 11.54 2.36
N ARG A 111 -6.79 12.25 2.11
CA ARG A 111 -6.89 13.71 2.26
C ARG A 111 -8.18 14.02 3.00
N ASN A 112 -8.07 14.92 3.96
CA ASN A 112 -9.21 15.54 4.59
C ASN A 112 -9.52 16.86 3.87
N PHE A 113 -10.76 17.02 3.44
CA PHE A 113 -11.24 18.24 2.84
C PHE A 113 -12.07 18.99 3.86
N ILE A 114 -11.85 20.31 3.94
CA ILE A 114 -12.61 21.18 4.81
C ILE A 114 -13.18 22.32 3.99
N ARG A 115 -14.38 22.73 4.27
CA ARG A 115 -15.05 23.82 3.57
C ARG A 115 -14.50 25.17 4.04
N GLN A 116 -13.84 25.87 3.14
CA GLN A 116 -13.28 27.18 3.42
C GLN A 116 -14.38 28.22 3.72
N ASP A 117 -15.47 28.18 2.97
CA ASP A 117 -16.60 29.08 3.18
C ASP A 117 -17.27 28.94 4.57
N TRP A 118 -17.20 27.75 5.16
CA TRP A 118 -17.67 27.54 6.54
C TRP A 118 -16.67 28.08 7.57
N LEU A 119 -15.36 27.92 7.33
CA LEU A 119 -14.35 28.53 8.17
C LEU A 119 -14.50 30.05 8.19
N ASP A 120 -14.69 30.66 7.02
CA ASP A 120 -14.87 32.11 6.87
C ASP A 120 -16.16 32.58 7.58
N ALA A 121 -17.26 31.87 7.42
CA ALA A 121 -18.53 32.18 8.08
C ALA A 121 -18.45 32.09 9.61
N LEU A 122 -17.71 31.09 10.12
CA LEU A 122 -17.52 30.89 11.56
C LEU A 122 -16.36 31.74 12.12
N ARG A 123 -15.59 32.40 11.27
CA ARG A 123 -14.36 33.12 11.61
C ARG A 123 -13.35 32.23 12.37
N MET A 124 -13.27 30.98 11.96
CA MET A 124 -12.35 30.00 12.52
C MET A 124 -11.16 29.77 11.59
N GLU A 125 -10.01 29.50 12.19
CA GLU A 125 -8.85 29.04 11.44
C GLU A 125 -9.00 27.55 11.09
N LYS A 126 -8.21 27.10 10.11
CA LYS A 126 -8.15 25.70 9.72
C LYS A 126 -7.70 24.84 10.91
N PRO A 127 -8.49 23.85 11.35
CA PRO A 127 -8.13 23.01 12.49
C PRO A 127 -6.89 22.17 12.19
N THR A 128 -5.98 22.13 13.14
CA THR A 128 -4.74 21.35 13.09
C THR A 128 -4.68 20.26 14.17
N THR A 129 -5.68 20.22 15.05
CA THR A 129 -5.84 19.22 16.10
C THR A 129 -7.22 18.60 16.06
N VAL A 130 -7.38 17.43 16.68
CA VAL A 130 -8.68 16.74 16.79
C VAL A 130 -9.70 17.62 17.57
N ASP A 131 -9.25 18.28 18.63
CA ASP A 131 -10.11 19.15 19.42
C ASP A 131 -10.60 20.35 18.61
N ALA A 132 -9.70 21.02 17.89
CA ALA A 132 -10.06 22.12 16.99
C ALA A 132 -10.99 21.68 15.87
N LEU A 133 -10.80 20.47 15.32
CA LEU A 133 -11.71 19.89 14.33
C LEU A 133 -13.08 19.64 14.95
N THR A 134 -13.13 19.09 16.15
CA THR A 134 -14.39 18.83 16.86
C THR A 134 -15.15 20.12 17.15
N GLU A 135 -14.46 21.18 17.57
CA GLU A 135 -15.06 22.52 17.76
C GLU A 135 -15.63 23.07 16.45
N TYR A 136 -14.85 23.01 15.35
CA TYR A 136 -15.31 23.46 14.04
C TYR A 136 -16.57 22.71 13.59
N LEU A 137 -16.58 21.37 13.69
CA LEU A 137 -17.73 20.55 13.28
C LEU A 137 -18.97 20.84 14.10
N ARG A 138 -18.82 21.08 15.41
CA ARG A 138 -19.91 21.48 16.30
C ARG A 138 -20.45 22.86 15.94
N ALA A 139 -19.57 23.85 15.78
CA ALA A 139 -19.95 25.19 15.39
C ALA A 139 -20.67 25.23 14.02
N ALA A 140 -20.17 24.47 13.04
CA ALA A 140 -20.80 24.35 11.72
C ALA A 140 -22.22 23.79 11.80
N LYS A 141 -22.43 22.78 12.65
CA LYS A 141 -23.74 22.19 12.90
C LYS A 141 -24.69 23.15 13.60
N GLU A 142 -24.24 23.82 14.66
CA GLU A 142 -25.01 24.77 15.41
C GLU A 142 -25.44 26.00 14.57
N ALA A 143 -24.51 26.45 13.69
CA ALA A 143 -24.79 27.54 12.75
C ALA A 143 -25.66 27.12 11.54
N GLY A 144 -25.94 25.82 11.37
CA GLY A 144 -26.77 25.30 10.28
C GLY A 144 -26.21 25.57 8.88
N LEU A 145 -24.89 25.64 8.71
CA LEU A 145 -24.25 26.08 7.47
C LEU A 145 -24.52 25.18 6.25
N GLY A 146 -24.94 23.94 6.48
CA GLY A 146 -25.39 23.00 5.45
C GLY A 146 -26.90 22.93 5.27
N GLY A 147 -27.68 23.82 5.94
CA GLY A 147 -29.14 23.78 5.96
C GLY A 147 -29.71 22.89 7.08
N GLU A 148 -30.99 22.61 7.06
CA GLU A 148 -31.72 21.89 8.14
C GLU A 148 -31.11 20.51 8.47
N ASN A 149 -30.51 19.85 7.49
CA ASN A 149 -29.90 18.52 7.64
C ASN A 149 -28.38 18.60 7.57
N THR A 150 -27.76 19.59 8.18
CA THR A 150 -26.32 19.75 8.20
C THR A 150 -25.63 18.49 8.75
N VAL A 151 -24.85 17.82 7.91
CA VAL A 151 -23.94 16.74 8.28
C VAL A 151 -22.52 17.31 8.22
N PRO A 152 -21.95 17.73 9.36
CA PRO A 152 -20.68 18.46 9.36
C PRO A 152 -19.48 17.58 9.00
N PHE A 153 -19.60 16.27 9.15
CA PHE A 153 -18.56 15.31 8.83
C PHE A 153 -19.15 14.10 8.10
N ALA A 154 -18.55 13.75 6.97
CA ALA A 154 -18.89 12.55 6.22
C ALA A 154 -17.60 11.86 5.75
N PHE A 155 -17.59 10.57 5.80
CA PHE A 155 -16.51 9.74 5.29
C PHE A 155 -17.08 8.54 4.55
N SER A 156 -16.27 7.98 3.66
CA SER A 156 -16.60 6.73 2.97
C SER A 156 -15.83 5.59 3.61
N ILE A 157 -16.57 4.58 4.05
CA ILE A 157 -15.98 3.30 4.43
C ILE A 157 -15.93 2.46 3.16
N PHE A 158 -14.73 2.07 2.73
CA PHE A 158 -14.61 1.03 1.73
C PHE A 158 -14.75 -0.30 2.45
N GLU A 159 -15.87 -0.98 2.25
CA GLU A 159 -15.94 -2.41 2.53
C GLU A 159 -15.04 -3.14 1.53
N TYR A 160 -13.88 -3.56 1.98
CA TYR A 160 -13.16 -4.64 1.35
C TYR A 160 -13.86 -5.93 1.79
N GLY A 161 -14.49 -6.63 0.87
CA GLY A 161 -15.15 -7.92 0.91
C GLY A 161 -15.30 -8.68 2.23
N GLU A 162 -16.27 -9.55 2.31
CA GLU A 162 -16.58 -10.37 3.49
C GLU A 162 -15.31 -11.08 4.01
N GLY A 163 -14.77 -10.61 5.16
CA GLY A 163 -13.69 -11.27 5.88
C GLY A 163 -12.55 -10.37 6.37
N GLU A 164 -12.53 -9.08 6.05
CA GLU A 164 -11.47 -8.18 6.54
C GLU A 164 -11.97 -7.32 7.70
N SER A 165 -11.26 -7.46 8.78
CA SER A 165 -11.38 -6.99 10.14
C SER A 165 -12.26 -5.74 10.39
N GLU A 166 -13.08 -5.83 11.43
CA GLU A 166 -13.91 -4.78 12.03
C GLU A 166 -13.11 -3.58 12.61
N ASP A 167 -11.81 -3.48 12.34
CA ASP A 167 -10.89 -2.52 12.95
C ASP A 167 -10.50 -1.33 12.07
N GLU A 168 -11.17 -1.08 10.95
CA GLU A 168 -10.91 0.12 10.16
C GLU A 168 -11.54 1.37 10.79
N GLY A 169 -10.98 1.76 11.93
CA GLY A 169 -11.22 3.04 12.55
C GLY A 169 -10.76 4.20 11.68
N ILE A 170 -11.37 5.37 11.91
CA ILE A 170 -10.96 6.64 11.35
C ILE A 170 -9.44 6.82 11.55
N ILE A 171 -8.67 6.76 10.47
CA ILE A 171 -7.21 6.96 10.54
C ILE A 171 -6.95 8.47 10.60
N PHE A 172 -6.64 8.95 11.77
CA PHE A 172 -6.04 10.27 11.94
C PHE A 172 -4.53 10.13 11.79
N ASN A 173 -3.98 10.53 10.66
CA ASN A 173 -2.54 10.70 10.53
C ASN A 173 -2.13 12.02 11.19
N SER A 174 -1.42 11.90 12.28
CA SER A 174 -0.72 13.01 12.95
C SER A 174 0.45 13.52 12.11
#